data_08515e8de1d17bc1075548d323560cb8
#
_entry.id   08515e8de1d17bc1075548d323560cb8
#
_cell.length_a   1.000
_cell.length_b   1.000
_cell.length_c   1.000
_cell.angle_alpha   90.00
_cell.angle_beta   90.00
_cell.angle_gamma   90.00
#
_symmetry.space_group_name_H-M   'P 1'
#
loop_
_entity.id
_entity.type
_entity.pdbx_description
1 polymer ?
#
loop_
_entity_poly.entity_id
_entity_poly.type
_entity_poly.pdbx_seq_one_letter_code
_entity_poly.pdbx_strand_id
1 'polypeptide(L)'
;MKKIIVLSLFIIAIATGAQAKGRKLLILHTNDTHSCIMPLKATLADTSKADRGGFIRRVEMIKEQRKNNPDLLLFDSGDFSQGSSYYTMFKGAVEVGLMNMMRYDAATIGNHEFDFGLENMARLFRMAKFPIVCANYDFTGTCVEGLVKPYTIIKRNGIKIGVFGLSPKMQGLVSDKNCKGVKFLDPTKSANDVVETLKNKEKCDLIVCLSHLGWNTEDTD
;
A
#
# COMPACT_ATOMS: atom_id res chain seq x y z
N MET A 1 32.70 74.90 8.04
CA MET A 1 31.36 74.26 8.00
C MET A 1 31.48 73.05 7.10
N LYS A 2 31.56 71.80 7.66
CA LYS A 2 31.67 70.59 6.94
C LYS A 2 30.26 70.05 6.68
N LYS A 3 29.86 69.93 5.41
CA LYS A 3 28.57 69.29 5.01
C LYS A 3 28.69 67.76 5.10
N ILE A 4 27.94 67.16 5.98
CA ILE A 4 27.81 65.71 6.08
C ILE A 4 26.74 65.30 5.07
N ILE A 5 27.14 64.55 4.03
CA ILE A 5 26.21 63.90 3.07
C ILE A 5 25.84 62.55 3.68
N VAL A 6 24.58 62.40 4.10
CA VAL A 6 24.01 61.15 4.54
C VAL A 6 23.53 60.39 3.28
N LEU A 7 24.23 59.33 2.92
CA LEU A 7 23.86 58.43 1.82
C LEU A 7 22.91 57.37 2.38
N SER A 8 21.61 57.56 2.13
CA SER A 8 20.59 56.56 2.49
C SER A 8 20.61 55.39 1.49
N LEU A 9 21.16 54.26 1.89
CA LEU A 9 21.05 53.02 1.10
C LEU A 9 19.63 52.47 1.25
N PHE A 10 18.83 52.61 0.19
CA PHE A 10 17.56 51.91 0.05
C PHE A 10 17.87 50.45 -0.37
N ILE A 11 17.78 49.51 0.57
CA ILE A 11 17.81 48.07 0.26
C ILE A 11 16.41 47.74 -0.25
N ILE A 12 16.25 47.64 -1.59
CA ILE A 12 15.07 47.06 -2.21
C ILE A 12 15.19 45.55 -2.05
N ALA A 13 14.51 45.01 -1.04
CA ALA A 13 14.30 43.56 -0.93
C ALA A 13 13.36 43.16 -2.08
N ILE A 14 13.92 42.64 -3.20
CA ILE A 14 13.16 41.97 -4.23
C ILE A 14 12.68 40.69 -3.59
N ALA A 15 11.48 40.69 -3.06
CA ALA A 15 10.76 39.49 -2.71
C ALA A 15 10.43 38.74 -4.03
N THR A 16 11.39 37.94 -4.52
CA THR A 16 11.09 36.95 -5.51
C THR A 16 10.08 36.01 -4.87
N GLY A 17 8.81 36.22 -5.19
CA GLY A 17 7.75 35.29 -4.84
C GLY A 17 8.12 33.92 -5.43
N ALA A 18 8.73 33.08 -4.59
CA ALA A 18 8.92 31.69 -4.93
C ALA A 18 7.52 31.09 -5.04
N GLN A 19 6.99 31.11 -6.27
CA GLN A 19 5.75 30.42 -6.57
C GLN A 19 6.00 28.96 -6.28
N ALA A 20 5.43 28.46 -5.19
CA ALA A 20 5.59 27.07 -4.78
C ALA A 20 5.07 26.21 -5.92
N LYS A 21 5.99 25.66 -6.71
CA LYS A 21 5.65 24.76 -7.81
C LYS A 21 4.98 23.54 -7.18
N GLY A 22 3.67 23.41 -7.39
CA GLY A 22 2.89 22.32 -6.80
C GLY A 22 3.57 21.00 -7.09
N ARG A 23 3.80 20.18 -6.05
CA ARG A 23 4.39 18.86 -6.20
C ARG A 23 3.29 17.91 -6.68
N LYS A 24 3.52 17.23 -7.79
CA LYS A 24 2.61 16.20 -8.31
C LYS A 24 3.12 14.83 -7.88
N LEU A 25 2.20 13.98 -7.44
CA LEU A 25 2.45 12.60 -7.09
C LEU A 25 1.37 11.74 -7.76
N LEU A 26 1.80 10.75 -8.55
CA LEU A 26 0.91 9.75 -9.12
C LEU A 26 0.89 8.55 -8.18
N ILE A 27 -0.30 8.20 -7.69
CA ILE A 27 -0.54 7.01 -6.88
C ILE A 27 -1.42 6.07 -7.70
N LEU A 28 -0.95 4.86 -7.92
CA LEU A 28 -1.74 3.75 -8.45
C LEU A 28 -1.95 2.73 -7.34
N HIS A 29 -3.10 2.06 -7.36
CA HIS A 29 -3.35 0.99 -6.40
C HIS A 29 -4.05 -0.19 -7.07
N THR A 30 -3.92 -1.35 -6.43
CA THR A 30 -4.67 -2.57 -6.72
C THR A 30 -5.28 -3.10 -5.42
N ASN A 31 -6.33 -3.88 -5.54
CA ASN A 31 -6.95 -4.67 -4.48
C ASN A 31 -7.67 -5.84 -5.12
N ASP A 32 -7.89 -6.91 -4.36
CA ASP A 32 -8.70 -8.07 -4.79
C ASP A 32 -8.26 -8.60 -6.16
N THR A 33 -6.95 -8.72 -6.35
CA THR A 33 -6.43 -9.19 -7.64
C THR A 33 -6.52 -10.70 -7.80
N HIS A 34 -6.76 -11.42 -6.71
CA HIS A 34 -7.16 -12.83 -6.65
C HIS A 34 -6.41 -13.71 -7.63
N SER A 35 -5.07 -13.63 -7.60
CA SER A 35 -4.20 -14.46 -8.46
C SER A 35 -4.62 -14.46 -9.94
N CYS A 36 -5.19 -13.38 -10.44
CA CYS A 36 -5.59 -13.25 -11.84
C CYS A 36 -4.36 -13.07 -12.74
N ILE A 37 -3.53 -14.14 -12.82
CA ILE A 37 -2.24 -14.12 -13.55
C ILE A 37 -2.48 -13.95 -15.04
N MET A 38 -3.41 -14.75 -15.59
CA MET A 38 -3.82 -14.68 -16.99
C MET A 38 -4.94 -13.66 -17.20
N PRO A 39 -5.07 -13.08 -18.38
CA PRO A 39 -6.24 -12.28 -18.74
C PRO A 39 -7.52 -13.11 -18.62
N LEU A 40 -8.66 -12.42 -18.48
CA LEU A 40 -9.97 -13.07 -18.61
C LEU A 40 -10.11 -13.68 -20.00
N LYS A 41 -10.86 -14.79 -20.08
CA LYS A 41 -11.03 -15.52 -21.37
C LYS A 41 -11.58 -14.60 -22.45
N ALA A 42 -11.01 -14.65 -23.64
CA ALA A 42 -11.50 -13.91 -24.80
C ALA A 42 -12.93 -14.29 -25.22
N THR A 43 -13.34 -15.53 -24.84
CA THR A 43 -14.69 -16.07 -25.10
C THR A 43 -15.69 -15.78 -23.98
N LEU A 44 -15.40 -14.86 -23.07
CA LEU A 44 -16.32 -14.50 -21.99
C LEU A 44 -17.58 -13.89 -22.57
N ALA A 45 -18.76 -14.29 -22.05
CA ALA A 45 -20.06 -13.77 -22.51
C ALA A 45 -20.17 -12.24 -22.34
N ASP A 46 -19.62 -11.70 -21.25
CA ASP A 46 -19.45 -10.26 -21.07
C ASP A 46 -18.24 -9.78 -21.90
N THR A 47 -18.54 -9.35 -23.13
CA THR A 47 -17.51 -8.85 -24.07
C THR A 47 -16.79 -7.60 -23.58
N SER A 48 -17.38 -6.84 -22.65
CA SER A 48 -16.74 -5.65 -22.06
C SER A 48 -15.56 -6.01 -21.17
N LYS A 49 -15.55 -7.23 -20.62
CA LYS A 49 -14.50 -7.79 -19.76
C LYS A 49 -13.62 -8.80 -20.46
N ALA A 50 -14.06 -9.37 -21.59
CA ALA A 50 -13.34 -10.37 -22.33
C ALA A 50 -11.92 -9.92 -22.70
N ASP A 51 -10.94 -10.82 -22.55
CA ASP A 51 -9.52 -10.60 -22.84
C ASP A 51 -8.88 -9.41 -22.06
N ARG A 52 -9.43 -9.03 -20.91
CA ARG A 52 -8.90 -7.95 -20.09
C ARG A 52 -8.14 -8.47 -18.87
N GLY A 53 -7.32 -7.58 -18.28
CA GLY A 53 -6.60 -7.82 -17.04
C GLY A 53 -5.39 -8.72 -17.18
N GLY A 54 -5.06 -9.42 -16.12
CA GLY A 54 -3.90 -10.28 -15.97
C GLY A 54 -2.67 -9.56 -15.41
N PHE A 55 -1.97 -10.23 -14.48
CA PHE A 55 -0.76 -9.69 -13.85
C PHE A 55 0.34 -9.39 -14.87
N ILE A 56 0.51 -10.21 -15.90
CA ILE A 56 1.57 -10.03 -16.89
C ILE A 56 1.40 -8.72 -17.65
N ARG A 57 0.17 -8.44 -18.10
CA ARG A 57 -0.14 -7.16 -18.77
C ARG A 57 0.01 -5.96 -17.82
N ARG A 58 -0.34 -6.15 -16.55
CA ARG A 58 -0.15 -5.15 -15.51
C ARG A 58 1.32 -4.81 -15.30
N VAL A 59 2.22 -5.81 -15.31
CA VAL A 59 3.67 -5.59 -15.22
C VAL A 59 4.15 -4.64 -16.31
N GLU A 60 3.76 -4.86 -17.56
CA GLU A 60 4.17 -3.98 -18.68
C GLU A 60 3.56 -2.58 -18.57
N MET A 61 2.28 -2.48 -18.20
CA MET A 61 1.61 -1.19 -17.96
C MET A 61 2.32 -0.39 -16.86
N ILE A 62 2.61 -1.00 -15.72
CA ILE A 62 3.30 -0.32 -14.61
C ILE A 62 4.72 0.10 -15.01
N LYS A 63 5.43 -0.75 -15.77
CA LYS A 63 6.76 -0.42 -16.29
C LYS A 63 6.73 0.81 -17.19
N GLU A 64 5.73 0.92 -18.07
CA GLU A 64 5.55 2.09 -18.91
C GLU A 64 5.18 3.34 -18.09
N GLN A 65 4.23 3.21 -17.15
CA GLN A 65 3.86 4.32 -16.27
C GLN A 65 5.07 4.86 -15.48
N ARG A 66 5.96 3.98 -15.01
CA ARG A 66 7.17 4.41 -14.29
C ARG A 66 8.19 5.12 -15.18
N LYS A 67 8.23 4.87 -16.49
CA LYS A 67 9.08 5.65 -17.43
C LYS A 67 8.62 7.10 -17.49
N ASN A 68 7.30 7.31 -17.53
CA ASN A 68 6.70 8.63 -17.66
C ASN A 68 6.56 9.34 -16.30
N ASN A 69 6.50 8.58 -15.23
CA ASN A 69 6.30 9.05 -13.84
C ASN A 69 7.28 8.32 -12.92
N PRO A 70 8.56 8.71 -12.86
CA PRO A 70 9.58 8.01 -12.06
C PRO A 70 9.28 8.01 -10.56
N ASP A 71 8.53 9.00 -10.08
CA ASP A 71 8.08 9.13 -8.69
C ASP A 71 6.75 8.43 -8.38
N LEU A 72 6.22 7.63 -9.32
CA LEU A 72 4.99 6.88 -9.13
C LEU A 72 5.07 5.99 -7.89
N LEU A 73 4.00 6.01 -7.09
CA LEU A 73 3.76 5.06 -5.99
C LEU A 73 2.73 4.01 -6.43
N LEU A 74 2.98 2.76 -6.05
CA LEU A 74 2.11 1.63 -6.34
C LEU A 74 1.81 0.87 -5.05
N PHE A 75 0.53 0.78 -4.68
CA PHE A 75 0.06 0.12 -3.47
C PHE A 75 -0.87 -1.05 -3.78
N ASP A 76 -0.98 -1.99 -2.82
CA ASP A 76 -1.98 -3.05 -2.86
C ASP A 76 -2.79 -3.04 -1.55
N SER A 77 -4.10 -3.13 -1.66
CA SER A 77 -5.00 -3.12 -0.52
C SER A 77 -5.47 -4.51 -0.08
N GLY A 78 -4.69 -5.55 -0.40
CA GLY A 78 -4.94 -6.92 0.04
C GLY A 78 -5.67 -7.79 -0.97
N ASP A 79 -5.81 -9.08 -0.65
CA ASP A 79 -6.38 -10.12 -1.49
C ASP A 79 -5.69 -10.24 -2.86
N PHE A 80 -4.35 -10.19 -2.87
CA PHE A 80 -3.59 -10.60 -4.06
C PHE A 80 -3.57 -12.13 -4.22
N SER A 81 -3.86 -12.85 -3.15
CA SER A 81 -3.93 -14.31 -3.02
C SER A 81 -5.28 -14.87 -3.49
N GLN A 82 -5.34 -16.20 -3.68
CA GLN A 82 -6.55 -16.98 -4.00
C GLN A 82 -7.08 -16.72 -5.44
N GLY A 83 -7.78 -17.68 -6.03
CA GLY A 83 -8.58 -17.51 -7.25
C GLY A 83 -8.04 -18.22 -8.49
N SER A 84 -6.79 -18.73 -8.52
CA SER A 84 -6.27 -19.45 -9.70
C SER A 84 -5.53 -20.74 -9.37
N SER A 85 -5.30 -21.56 -10.39
CA SER A 85 -4.44 -22.74 -10.28
C SER A 85 -2.99 -22.39 -9.93
N TYR A 86 -2.50 -21.22 -10.33
CA TYR A 86 -1.17 -20.73 -9.92
C TYR A 86 -1.09 -20.59 -8.39
N TYR A 87 -2.10 -19.99 -7.78
CA TYR A 87 -2.14 -19.88 -6.33
C TYR A 87 -2.22 -21.23 -5.64
N THR A 88 -3.05 -22.14 -6.15
CA THR A 88 -3.18 -23.50 -5.59
C THR A 88 -1.84 -24.24 -5.63
N MET A 89 -1.09 -24.14 -6.73
CA MET A 89 0.19 -24.85 -6.92
C MET A 89 1.35 -24.15 -6.21
N PHE A 90 1.45 -22.84 -6.26
CA PHE A 90 2.61 -22.08 -5.81
C PHE A 90 2.37 -21.27 -4.51
N LYS A 91 1.15 -21.33 -3.99
CA LYS A 91 0.74 -20.75 -2.69
C LYS A 91 1.13 -19.28 -2.54
N GLY A 92 0.94 -18.48 -3.61
CA GLY A 92 1.20 -17.04 -3.60
C GLY A 92 2.60 -16.61 -4.05
N ALA A 93 3.52 -17.55 -4.31
CA ALA A 93 4.90 -17.18 -4.70
C ALA A 93 4.97 -16.49 -6.07
N VAL A 94 4.09 -16.85 -7.01
CA VAL A 94 4.00 -16.23 -8.34
C VAL A 94 3.50 -14.79 -8.19
N GLU A 95 2.46 -14.58 -7.41
CA GLU A 95 1.85 -13.28 -7.15
C GLU A 95 2.87 -12.32 -6.54
N VAL A 96 3.50 -12.71 -5.44
CA VAL A 96 4.55 -11.89 -4.79
C VAL A 96 5.74 -11.64 -5.72
N GLY A 97 6.13 -12.64 -6.51
CA GLY A 97 7.19 -12.49 -7.52
C GLY A 97 6.86 -11.40 -8.55
N LEU A 98 5.64 -11.38 -9.08
CA LEU A 98 5.15 -10.38 -10.03
C LEU A 98 4.98 -9.00 -9.36
N MET A 99 4.50 -8.95 -8.12
CA MET A 99 4.44 -7.71 -7.33
C MET A 99 5.84 -7.12 -7.12
N ASN A 100 6.84 -7.95 -6.82
CA ASN A 100 8.24 -7.50 -6.73
C ASN A 100 8.76 -6.93 -8.07
N MET A 101 8.41 -7.52 -9.21
CA MET A 101 8.77 -7.01 -10.55
C MET A 101 8.13 -5.65 -10.82
N MET A 102 6.89 -5.43 -10.38
CA MET A 102 6.18 -4.15 -10.49
C MET A 102 6.70 -3.10 -9.50
N ARG A 103 7.51 -3.50 -8.50
CA ARG A 103 8.04 -2.65 -7.43
C ARG A 103 6.92 -1.98 -6.65
N TYR A 104 6.04 -2.76 -6.05
CA TYR A 104 5.08 -2.22 -5.09
C TYR A 104 5.80 -1.45 -3.98
N ASP A 105 5.23 -0.35 -3.55
CA ASP A 105 5.80 0.52 -2.51
C ASP A 105 5.29 0.14 -1.10
N ALA A 106 4.11 -0.46 -1.00
CA ALA A 106 3.57 -1.14 0.18
C ALA A 106 2.35 -1.97 -0.19
N ALA A 107 2.00 -2.94 0.66
CA ALA A 107 0.75 -3.69 0.60
C ALA A 107 0.15 -3.89 2.00
N THR A 108 -1.17 -4.04 2.09
CA THR A 108 -1.85 -4.51 3.28
C THR A 108 -2.28 -5.97 3.15
N ILE A 109 -3.02 -6.48 4.12
CA ILE A 109 -3.44 -7.87 4.23
C ILE A 109 -4.96 -7.91 4.04
N GLY A 110 -5.44 -8.76 3.14
CA GLY A 110 -6.84 -9.15 3.06
C GLY A 110 -7.09 -10.46 3.81
N ASN A 111 -8.27 -11.02 3.63
CA ASN A 111 -8.61 -12.31 4.27
C ASN A 111 -7.97 -13.50 3.56
N HIS A 112 -7.73 -13.44 2.25
CA HIS A 112 -7.17 -14.55 1.50
C HIS A 112 -5.66 -14.74 1.63
N GLU A 113 -4.94 -13.80 2.20
CA GLU A 113 -3.54 -14.01 2.59
C GLU A 113 -3.39 -15.10 3.66
N PHE A 114 -4.47 -15.42 4.39
CA PHE A 114 -4.51 -16.48 5.40
C PHE A 114 -4.80 -17.88 4.85
N ASP A 115 -5.21 -18.06 3.60
CA ASP A 115 -5.76 -19.32 3.06
C ASP A 115 -4.88 -20.55 3.29
N PHE A 116 -3.57 -20.42 3.19
CA PHE A 116 -2.60 -21.48 3.47
C PHE A 116 -1.94 -21.35 4.87
N GLY A 117 -2.52 -20.56 5.78
CA GLY A 117 -2.07 -20.38 7.16
C GLY A 117 -0.85 -19.48 7.31
N LEU A 118 -0.48 -19.25 8.57
CA LEU A 118 0.54 -18.27 8.95
C LEU A 118 1.95 -18.61 8.46
N GLU A 119 2.30 -19.90 8.39
CA GLU A 119 3.62 -20.32 7.89
C GLU A 119 3.82 -19.94 6.42
N ASN A 120 2.78 -20.15 5.60
CA ASN A 120 2.80 -19.73 4.21
C ASN A 120 2.81 -18.20 4.09
N MET A 121 2.00 -17.50 4.87
CA MET A 121 1.98 -16.04 4.93
C MET A 121 3.37 -15.50 5.27
N ALA A 122 4.01 -16.02 6.31
CA ALA A 122 5.36 -15.63 6.71
C ALA A 122 6.40 -15.87 5.60
N ARG A 123 6.28 -16.99 4.87
CA ARG A 123 7.13 -17.30 3.72
C ARG A 123 6.96 -16.23 2.62
N LEU A 124 5.73 -15.88 2.28
CA LEU A 124 5.43 -14.88 1.26
C LEU A 124 5.92 -13.49 1.67
N PHE A 125 5.70 -13.08 2.92
CA PHE A 125 6.11 -11.77 3.40
C PHE A 125 7.63 -11.62 3.48
N ARG A 126 8.37 -12.71 3.72
CA ARG A 126 9.85 -12.70 3.58
C ARG A 126 10.32 -12.61 2.14
N MET A 127 9.54 -13.08 1.16
CA MET A 127 9.83 -12.94 -0.28
C MET A 127 9.52 -11.53 -0.80
N ALA A 128 8.58 -10.82 -0.19
CA ALA A 128 8.18 -9.48 -0.59
C ALA A 128 9.35 -8.49 -0.44
N LYS A 129 9.60 -7.71 -1.50
CA LYS A 129 10.61 -6.64 -1.51
C LYS A 129 10.00 -5.26 -1.19
N PHE A 130 8.81 -5.27 -0.64
CA PHE A 130 8.04 -4.11 -0.21
C PHE A 130 7.47 -4.37 1.18
N PRO A 131 7.24 -3.33 1.99
CA PRO A 131 6.68 -3.50 3.32
C PRO A 131 5.23 -3.96 3.25
N ILE A 132 4.88 -4.90 4.15
CA ILE A 132 3.51 -5.27 4.46
C ILE A 132 3.10 -4.48 5.70
N VAL A 133 1.97 -3.78 5.63
CA VAL A 133 1.47 -2.92 6.69
C VAL A 133 0.05 -3.32 7.11
N CYS A 134 -0.18 -3.45 8.41
CA CYS A 134 -1.49 -3.65 9.00
C CYS A 134 -1.47 -3.13 10.44
N ALA A 135 -2.36 -2.20 10.77
CA ALA A 135 -2.39 -1.56 12.07
C ALA A 135 -3.31 -2.29 13.06
N ASN A 136 -4.26 -3.07 12.58
CA ASN A 136 -5.28 -3.69 13.40
C ASN A 136 -5.18 -5.22 13.55
N TYR A 137 -4.02 -5.81 13.17
CA TYR A 137 -3.67 -7.18 13.55
C TYR A 137 -2.43 -7.21 14.43
N ASP A 138 -2.51 -7.93 15.55
CA ASP A 138 -1.36 -8.23 16.41
C ASP A 138 -0.90 -9.67 16.15
N PHE A 139 0.29 -9.80 15.61
CA PHE A 139 0.94 -11.09 15.28
C PHE A 139 1.91 -11.57 16.37
N THR A 140 1.95 -10.93 17.54
CA THR A 140 2.87 -11.29 18.64
C THR A 140 2.74 -12.77 19.01
N GLY A 141 3.86 -13.47 19.08
CA GLY A 141 3.93 -14.90 19.36
C GLY A 141 3.62 -15.82 18.17
N THR A 142 3.45 -15.28 16.96
CA THR A 142 3.26 -16.06 15.73
C THR A 142 4.52 -16.04 14.85
N CYS A 143 4.59 -16.91 13.83
CA CYS A 143 5.69 -16.92 12.86
C CYS A 143 5.71 -15.69 11.92
N VAL A 144 4.68 -14.85 11.96
CA VAL A 144 4.54 -13.60 11.20
C VAL A 144 5.04 -12.39 11.99
N GLU A 145 5.32 -12.55 13.28
CA GLU A 145 5.82 -11.47 14.14
C GLU A 145 7.04 -10.78 13.52
N GLY A 146 7.02 -9.45 13.50
CA GLY A 146 8.07 -8.61 12.94
C GLY A 146 8.08 -8.48 11.41
N LEU A 147 7.31 -9.29 10.67
CA LEU A 147 7.18 -9.20 9.22
C LEU A 147 6.15 -8.15 8.78
N VAL A 148 5.16 -7.90 9.61
CA VAL A 148 4.11 -6.89 9.40
C VAL A 148 4.34 -5.72 10.33
N LYS A 149 4.23 -4.51 9.81
CA LYS A 149 4.37 -3.27 10.59
C LYS A 149 3.04 -2.53 10.63
N PRO A 150 2.75 -1.76 11.68
CA PRO A 150 1.52 -0.96 11.70
C PRO A 150 1.50 0.09 10.59
N TYR A 151 2.66 0.64 10.22
CA TYR A 151 2.82 1.61 9.13
C TYR A 151 4.23 1.58 8.56
N THR A 152 4.41 2.23 7.43
CA THR A 152 5.73 2.53 6.82
C THR A 152 5.80 3.99 6.39
N ILE A 153 7.02 4.50 6.21
CA ILE A 153 7.26 5.87 5.75
C ILE A 153 8.01 5.83 4.43
N ILE A 154 7.48 6.52 3.44
CA ILE A 154 8.06 6.65 2.11
C ILE A 154 8.38 8.12 1.87
N LYS A 155 9.55 8.40 1.33
CA LYS A 155 9.90 9.73 0.81
C LYS A 155 9.87 9.69 -0.70
N ARG A 156 9.03 10.53 -1.31
CA ARG A 156 8.89 10.58 -2.75
C ARG A 156 8.65 12.02 -3.22
N ASN A 157 9.42 12.49 -4.19
CA ASN A 157 9.33 13.86 -4.73
C ASN A 157 9.35 14.93 -3.62
N GLY A 158 10.17 14.74 -2.58
CA GLY A 158 10.28 15.65 -1.42
C GLY A 158 9.06 15.64 -0.49
N ILE A 159 8.10 14.70 -0.67
CA ILE A 159 6.94 14.50 0.19
C ILE A 159 7.24 13.33 1.13
N LYS A 160 7.01 13.51 2.44
CA LYS A 160 7.07 12.44 3.45
C LYS A 160 5.68 11.84 3.60
N ILE A 161 5.54 10.57 3.23
CA ILE A 161 4.27 9.86 3.13
C ILE A 161 4.25 8.75 4.17
N GLY A 162 3.26 8.80 5.09
CA GLY A 162 2.95 7.70 5.99
C GLY A 162 1.94 6.77 5.34
N VAL A 163 2.21 5.49 5.30
CA VAL A 163 1.31 4.48 4.74
C VAL A 163 1.01 3.44 5.80
N PHE A 164 -0.27 3.18 6.06
CA PHE A 164 -0.71 2.14 7.00
C PHE A 164 -1.82 1.29 6.38
N GLY A 165 -2.07 0.12 6.95
CA GLY A 165 -3.09 -0.81 6.48
C GLY A 165 -4.16 -1.08 7.53
N LEU A 166 -5.37 -1.39 7.07
CA LEU A 166 -6.47 -1.91 7.86
C LEU A 166 -7.05 -3.15 7.18
N SER A 167 -7.30 -4.19 7.96
CA SER A 167 -7.74 -5.50 7.50
C SER A 167 -9.04 -5.91 8.18
N PRO A 168 -9.86 -6.78 7.56
CA PRO A 168 -11.18 -7.13 8.07
C PRO A 168 -11.09 -8.02 9.31
N LYS A 169 -12.20 -8.15 10.03
CA LYS A 169 -12.32 -9.13 11.10
C LYS A 169 -12.21 -10.54 10.52
N MET A 170 -11.33 -11.35 11.10
CA MET A 170 -11.08 -12.71 10.58
C MET A 170 -12.24 -13.67 10.80
N GLN A 171 -13.06 -13.44 11.86
CA GLN A 171 -14.19 -14.29 12.22
C GLN A 171 -15.21 -14.36 11.05
N GLY A 172 -15.51 -15.56 10.59
CA GLY A 172 -16.41 -15.79 9.46
C GLY A 172 -15.77 -15.69 8.07
N LEU A 173 -14.61 -15.04 7.94
CA LEU A 173 -13.88 -14.90 6.67
C LEU A 173 -12.68 -15.83 6.58
N VAL A 174 -12.01 -16.09 7.70
CA VAL A 174 -10.78 -16.88 7.75
C VAL A 174 -11.00 -18.11 8.63
N SER A 175 -10.51 -19.27 8.20
CA SER A 175 -10.55 -20.48 9.05
C SER A 175 -9.71 -20.28 10.32
N ASP A 176 -10.26 -20.59 11.51
CA ASP A 176 -9.59 -20.39 12.81
C ASP A 176 -8.19 -21.02 12.87
N LYS A 177 -8.00 -22.18 12.24
CA LYS A 177 -6.70 -22.86 12.20
C LYS A 177 -5.64 -22.04 11.44
N ASN A 178 -6.06 -21.22 10.48
CA ASN A 178 -5.17 -20.45 9.59
C ASN A 178 -4.77 -19.09 10.19
N CYS A 179 -5.49 -18.62 11.22
CA CYS A 179 -5.21 -17.36 11.91
C CYS A 179 -4.93 -17.53 13.41
N LYS A 180 -4.67 -18.77 13.84
CA LYS A 180 -4.45 -19.09 15.26
C LYS A 180 -3.33 -18.24 15.87
N GLY A 181 -3.66 -17.52 16.95
CA GLY A 181 -2.71 -16.65 17.67
C GLY A 181 -2.70 -15.20 17.21
N VAL A 182 -3.30 -14.88 16.07
CA VAL A 182 -3.47 -13.49 15.62
C VAL A 182 -4.62 -12.85 16.38
N LYS A 183 -4.39 -11.62 16.90
CA LYS A 183 -5.44 -10.85 17.56
C LYS A 183 -5.95 -9.76 16.63
N PHE A 184 -7.26 -9.64 16.53
CA PHE A 184 -7.92 -8.54 15.87
C PHE A 184 -8.07 -7.37 16.85
N LEU A 185 -7.63 -6.20 16.43
CA LEU A 185 -7.76 -4.96 17.18
C LEU A 185 -8.84 -4.09 16.52
N ASP A 186 -9.46 -3.21 17.30
CA ASP A 186 -10.44 -2.27 16.77
C ASP A 186 -9.83 -1.41 15.65
N PRO A 187 -10.36 -1.46 14.41
CA PRO A 187 -9.77 -0.78 13.27
C PRO A 187 -9.85 0.74 13.40
N THR A 188 -10.92 1.28 13.99
CA THR A 188 -11.08 2.73 14.18
C THR A 188 -10.04 3.25 15.18
N LYS A 189 -9.90 2.56 16.31
CA LYS A 189 -8.88 2.92 17.29
C LYS A 189 -7.48 2.81 16.71
N SER A 190 -7.17 1.70 16.04
CA SER A 190 -5.86 1.47 15.41
C SER A 190 -5.53 2.52 14.37
N ALA A 191 -6.50 2.92 13.54
CA ALA A 191 -6.34 3.99 12.57
C ALA A 191 -6.01 5.33 13.24
N ASN A 192 -6.77 5.71 14.26
CA ASN A 192 -6.56 6.97 14.98
C ASN A 192 -5.18 7.02 15.64
N ASP A 193 -4.76 5.95 16.31
CA ASP A 193 -3.45 5.86 16.98
C ASP A 193 -2.29 6.00 15.97
N VAL A 194 -2.41 5.36 14.80
CA VAL A 194 -1.41 5.43 13.73
C VAL A 194 -1.41 6.82 13.08
N VAL A 195 -2.57 7.38 12.76
CA VAL A 195 -2.68 8.73 12.16
C VAL A 195 -2.09 9.78 13.08
N GLU A 196 -2.36 9.70 14.39
CA GLU A 196 -1.76 10.59 15.38
C GLU A 196 -0.23 10.48 15.37
N THR A 197 0.30 9.25 15.33
CA THR A 197 1.73 8.99 15.25
C THR A 197 2.33 9.57 13.97
N LEU A 198 1.74 9.28 12.82
CA LEU A 198 2.24 9.75 11.52
C LEU A 198 2.20 11.27 11.39
N LYS A 199 1.17 11.91 11.92
CA LYS A 199 1.00 13.37 11.91
C LYS A 199 1.90 14.06 12.92
N ASN A 200 1.91 13.60 14.16
CA ASN A 200 2.48 14.35 15.28
C ASN A 200 3.93 13.97 15.61
N LYS A 201 4.30 12.69 15.48
CA LYS A 201 5.67 12.21 15.73
C LYS A 201 6.49 12.19 14.45
N GLU A 202 5.96 11.55 13.42
CA GLU A 202 6.66 11.36 12.16
C GLU A 202 6.62 12.59 11.26
N LYS A 203 5.68 13.54 11.49
CA LYS A 203 5.53 14.76 10.67
C LYS A 203 5.39 14.44 9.18
N CYS A 204 4.53 13.49 8.84
CA CYS A 204 4.22 13.17 7.45
C CYS A 204 3.40 14.27 6.79
N ASP A 205 3.75 14.58 5.53
CA ASP A 205 3.04 15.57 4.70
C ASP A 205 1.72 14.98 4.15
N LEU A 206 1.71 13.66 3.90
CA LEU A 206 0.57 12.89 3.38
C LEU A 206 0.44 11.60 4.18
N ILE A 207 -0.80 11.20 4.46
CA ILE A 207 -1.10 9.91 5.10
C ILE A 207 -2.04 9.12 4.18
N VAL A 208 -1.67 7.88 3.90
CA VAL A 208 -2.43 6.96 3.04
C VAL A 208 -2.84 5.75 3.87
N CYS A 209 -4.12 5.42 3.84
CA CYS A 209 -4.66 4.18 4.40
C CYS A 209 -4.92 3.18 3.26
N LEU A 210 -4.35 1.99 3.36
CA LEU A 210 -4.68 0.84 2.53
C LEU A 210 -5.74 0.03 3.29
N SER A 211 -7.00 0.13 2.86
CA SER A 211 -8.11 -0.49 3.58
C SER A 211 -8.67 -1.69 2.84
N HIS A 212 -8.85 -2.80 3.57
CA HIS A 212 -9.55 -4.00 3.13
C HIS A 212 -10.77 -4.29 4.02
N LEU A 213 -11.40 -3.25 4.57
CA LEU A 213 -12.52 -3.37 5.53
C LEU A 213 -13.88 -3.60 4.85
N GLY A 214 -13.97 -3.57 3.51
CA GLY A 214 -15.23 -3.59 2.79
C GLY A 214 -15.83 -2.19 2.60
N TRP A 215 -17.02 -2.16 1.99
CA TRP A 215 -17.71 -0.91 1.64
C TRP A 215 -18.87 -0.59 2.59
N ASN A 216 -19.55 -1.60 3.15
CA ASN A 216 -20.70 -1.46 4.04
C ASN A 216 -20.31 -1.75 5.49
N THR A 217 -21.09 -1.21 6.44
CA THR A 217 -20.93 -1.53 7.86
C THR A 217 -21.15 -3.02 8.16
N GLU A 218 -21.92 -3.71 7.32
CA GLU A 218 -22.16 -5.16 7.41
C GLU A 218 -20.91 -5.99 7.11
N ASP A 219 -19.94 -5.43 6.35
CA ASP A 219 -18.68 -6.11 6.01
C ASP A 219 -17.60 -5.94 7.09
N THR A 220 -17.87 -5.15 8.13
CA THR A 220 -16.92 -4.79 9.19
C THR A 220 -17.23 -5.44 10.55
N ASP A 221 -18.38 -6.12 10.68
CA ASP A 221 -18.83 -6.76 11.94
C ASP A 221 -18.30 -8.18 12.13
#